data_1d7e79552cc2074520d988727facf18e
#
_entry.id   1d7e79552cc2074520d988727facf18e
#
_cell.length_a   1.000
_cell.length_b   1.000
_cell.length_c   1.000
_cell.angle_alpha   90.00
_cell.angle_beta   90.00
_cell.angle_gamma   90.00
#
_symmetry.space_group_name_H-M   'P 1'
#
loop_
_entity.id
_entity.type
_entity.pdbx_description
1 polymer ?
#
loop_
_entity_poly.entity_id
_entity_poly.type
_entity_poly.pdbx_seq_one_letter_code
_entity_poly.pdbx_strand_id
1 'polypeptide(L)'
;MLNICAYPFRPGVVLLLLVVFTLLSCRLAKNTNTENPETATDWVQWVIEYERGPCFGECPVYTFYLLSDYTGLVESRYHLMEPPGWYASALDQEEVHALLADLEPESWWHEDLSTLPEIADLPVMSLLYKHKDGLRWYAVQSKMSGQASRIFQELDHLVREARWVTTTKRPIAPDVPEPTDVIVQLKDGVDIHEWMMPYERFGIKLKRRLSPNQPYYVVSKDPGMGTANDFLQYIKLDPNVISAQWDQSLSPRKE
;
A
#
# COMPACT_ATOMS: atom_id res chain seq x y z
N MET A 1 36.92 -31.98 66.36
CA MET A 1 37.83 -32.82 65.51
C MET A 1 37.07 -33.17 64.23
N LEU A 2 37.29 -32.40 63.17
CA LEU A 2 36.67 -32.66 61.85
C LEU A 2 37.66 -33.46 61.01
N ASN A 3 37.28 -34.70 60.69
CA ASN A 3 38.02 -35.55 59.74
C ASN A 3 37.71 -35.09 58.31
N ILE A 4 38.69 -34.53 57.64
CA ILE A 4 38.63 -34.22 56.22
C ILE A 4 39.10 -35.47 55.46
N CYS A 5 38.17 -36.21 54.84
CA CYS A 5 38.46 -37.25 53.90
C CYS A 5 39.11 -36.67 52.63
N ALA A 6 40.42 -36.88 52.46
CA ALA A 6 41.10 -36.56 51.21
C ALA A 6 40.80 -37.64 50.17
N TYR A 7 40.04 -37.26 49.13
CA TYR A 7 39.84 -38.12 47.94
C TYR A 7 41.08 -38.04 47.04
N PRO A 8 41.63 -39.14 46.57
CA PRO A 8 42.78 -39.14 45.65
C PRO A 8 42.32 -38.64 44.29
N PHE A 9 42.83 -37.48 43.89
CA PHE A 9 42.62 -36.84 42.59
C PHE A 9 43.26 -37.68 41.48
N ARG A 10 42.47 -38.37 40.65
CA ARG A 10 43.01 -39.11 39.52
C ARG A 10 43.23 -38.14 38.36
N PRO A 11 44.47 -37.95 37.87
CA PRO A 11 44.81 -36.95 36.85
C PRO A 11 44.12 -37.20 35.48
N GLY A 12 43.71 -38.44 35.22
CA GLY A 12 42.97 -38.75 33.97
C GLY A 12 41.59 -38.14 33.83
N VAL A 13 40.88 -37.90 34.97
CA VAL A 13 39.52 -37.32 34.97
C VAL A 13 39.55 -35.83 34.62
N VAL A 14 40.58 -35.10 35.06
CA VAL A 14 40.75 -33.68 34.76
C VAL A 14 41.06 -33.46 33.29
N LEU A 15 41.89 -34.34 32.70
CA LEU A 15 42.21 -34.27 31.28
C LEU A 15 41.01 -34.53 30.38
N LEU A 16 40.11 -35.47 30.77
CA LEU A 16 38.89 -35.79 30.04
C LEU A 16 37.87 -34.63 30.08
N LEU A 17 37.74 -33.98 31.22
CA LEU A 17 36.83 -32.80 31.38
C LEU A 17 37.34 -31.60 30.57
N LEU A 18 38.65 -31.36 30.49
CA LEU A 18 39.22 -30.29 29.68
C LEU A 18 38.99 -30.52 28.18
N VAL A 19 39.15 -31.76 27.69
CA VAL A 19 38.89 -32.09 26.28
C VAL A 19 37.44 -31.96 25.93
N VAL A 20 36.49 -32.34 26.80
CA VAL A 20 35.06 -32.16 26.58
C VAL A 20 34.66 -30.67 26.55
N PHE A 21 35.27 -29.85 27.42
CA PHE A 21 35.00 -28.40 27.44
C PHE A 21 35.48 -27.66 26.19
N THR A 22 36.66 -28.09 25.63
CA THR A 22 37.19 -27.52 24.38
C THR A 22 36.35 -27.92 23.16
N LEU A 23 35.79 -29.13 23.14
CA LEU A 23 34.97 -29.60 22.03
C LEU A 23 33.53 -28.96 22.07
N LEU A 24 33.03 -28.60 23.26
CA LEU A 24 31.77 -27.85 23.38
C LEU A 24 31.93 -26.37 22.98
N SER A 25 33.08 -25.76 23.24
CA SER A 25 33.33 -24.36 22.88
C SER A 25 33.41 -24.13 21.38
N CYS A 26 33.87 -25.14 20.59
CA CYS A 26 33.91 -25.02 19.13
C CYS A 26 32.53 -25.12 18.43
N ARG A 27 31.49 -25.56 19.11
CA ARG A 27 30.13 -25.62 18.51
C ARG A 27 29.28 -24.37 18.70
N LEU A 28 29.68 -23.43 19.56
CA LEU A 28 28.97 -22.15 19.77
C LEU A 28 29.46 -21.01 18.84
N ALA A 29 30.50 -21.21 18.06
CA ALA A 29 30.95 -20.25 17.04
C ALA A 29 30.34 -20.54 15.66
N LYS A 30 29.02 -20.82 15.61
CA LYS A 30 28.32 -20.96 14.35
C LYS A 30 27.45 -19.74 14.11
N ASN A 31 27.90 -18.96 13.15
CA ASN A 31 27.11 -17.95 12.42
C ASN A 31 26.46 -16.85 13.24
N THR A 32 27.23 -15.94 13.77
CA THR A 32 26.83 -14.54 13.70
C THR A 32 27.15 -14.08 12.28
N ASN A 33 26.27 -14.36 11.34
CA ASN A 33 26.08 -13.45 10.24
C ASN A 33 25.73 -12.12 10.90
N THR A 34 26.67 -11.23 10.91
CA THR A 34 26.42 -9.81 11.19
C THR A 34 25.63 -9.30 10.00
N GLU A 35 24.34 -9.66 9.94
CA GLU A 35 23.39 -8.89 9.16
C GLU A 35 23.43 -7.49 9.76
N ASN A 36 23.87 -6.57 8.95
CA ASN A 36 23.95 -5.16 9.25
C ASN A 36 22.55 -4.74 9.75
N PRO A 37 22.33 -4.31 11.01
CA PRO A 37 21.00 -4.08 11.54
C PRO A 37 20.30 -2.87 10.91
N GLU A 38 20.94 -2.19 9.95
CA GLU A 38 20.41 -0.96 9.34
C GLU A 38 19.45 -1.18 8.16
N THR A 39 19.17 -2.41 7.70
CA THR A 39 18.37 -2.62 6.48
C THR A 39 17.32 -3.74 6.54
N ALA A 40 17.08 -4.36 7.68
CA ALA A 40 15.99 -5.34 7.78
C ALA A 40 14.65 -4.60 7.76
N THR A 41 13.99 -4.56 6.59
CA THR A 41 12.63 -4.06 6.45
C THR A 41 11.67 -5.04 7.10
N ASP A 42 10.91 -4.59 8.09
CA ASP A 42 9.89 -5.38 8.77
C ASP A 42 8.57 -5.28 7.98
N TRP A 43 8.25 -6.31 7.21
CA TRP A 43 7.08 -6.36 6.36
C TRP A 43 5.84 -6.77 7.15
N VAL A 44 4.79 -5.97 7.09
CA VAL A 44 3.55 -6.17 7.86
C VAL A 44 2.30 -6.16 6.99
N GLN A 45 1.30 -6.95 7.39
CA GLN A 45 0.00 -6.99 6.73
C GLN A 45 -0.86 -5.78 7.14
N TRP A 46 -1.61 -5.23 6.18
CA TRP A 46 -2.51 -4.11 6.38
C TRP A 46 -3.98 -4.50 6.10
N VAL A 47 -4.91 -3.70 6.61
CA VAL A 47 -6.37 -3.83 6.45
C VAL A 47 -6.92 -2.71 5.55
N ILE A 48 -6.45 -1.49 5.77
CA ILE A 48 -6.78 -0.30 4.98
C ILE A 48 -5.50 0.26 4.37
N GLU A 49 -5.58 0.67 3.11
CA GLU A 49 -4.63 1.56 2.46
C GLU A 49 -5.40 2.80 2.02
N TYR A 50 -4.99 3.97 2.50
CA TYR A 50 -5.55 5.26 2.13
C TYR A 50 -4.46 6.14 1.56
N GLU A 51 -4.62 6.54 0.31
CA GLU A 51 -3.71 7.45 -0.36
C GLU A 51 -4.35 8.83 -0.52
N ARG A 52 -3.56 9.85 -0.21
CA ARG A 52 -3.85 11.24 -0.50
C ARG A 52 -2.80 11.78 -1.47
N GLY A 53 -3.22 12.05 -2.69
CA GLY A 53 -2.39 12.57 -3.75
C GLY A 53 -2.11 14.08 -3.63
N PRO A 54 -1.31 14.62 -4.56
CA PRO A 54 -1.05 16.06 -4.63
C PRO A 54 -2.29 16.86 -5.02
N CYS A 55 -2.33 18.13 -4.63
CA CYS A 55 -3.29 19.12 -5.08
C CYS A 55 -2.56 20.32 -5.70
N PHE A 56 -3.30 21.31 -6.15
CA PHE A 56 -2.73 22.60 -6.53
C PHE A 56 -2.48 23.45 -5.28
N GLY A 57 -1.27 23.33 -4.71
CA GLY A 57 -0.85 24.05 -3.49
C GLY A 57 -0.04 23.18 -2.53
N GLU A 58 -0.01 23.57 -1.25
CA GLU A 58 0.71 22.88 -0.17
C GLU A 58 -0.17 21.84 0.52
N CYS A 59 -0.63 20.83 -0.23
CA CYS A 59 -1.40 19.74 0.36
C CYS A 59 -0.48 18.63 0.88
N PRO A 60 -0.81 18.01 2.02
CA PRO A 60 -0.12 16.80 2.45
C PRO A 60 -0.31 15.67 1.45
N VAL A 61 0.80 15.03 1.06
CA VAL A 61 0.83 13.87 0.17
C VAL A 61 1.39 12.69 0.94
N TYR A 62 0.58 11.65 1.10
CA TYR A 62 0.93 10.49 1.90
C TYR A 62 0.12 9.25 1.52
N THR A 63 0.62 8.10 1.94
CA THR A 63 -0.15 6.86 2.00
C THR A 63 -0.20 6.37 3.44
N PHE A 64 -1.39 6.16 3.93
CA PHE A 64 -1.66 5.64 5.27
C PHE A 64 -2.11 4.17 5.16
N TYR A 65 -1.59 3.34 6.04
CA TYR A 65 -1.97 1.94 6.19
C TYR A 65 -2.45 1.68 7.62
N LEU A 66 -3.62 1.10 7.75
CA LEU A 66 -4.09 0.55 9.02
C LEU A 66 -3.74 -0.93 9.08
N LEU A 67 -3.04 -1.35 10.13
CA LEU A 67 -2.73 -2.75 10.40
C LEU A 67 -3.80 -3.41 11.29
N SER A 68 -3.83 -4.74 11.30
CA SER A 68 -4.79 -5.51 12.10
C SER A 68 -4.59 -5.41 13.61
N ASP A 69 -3.43 -4.91 14.06
CA ASP A 69 -3.08 -4.67 15.47
C ASP A 69 -3.32 -3.23 15.92
N TYR A 70 -4.10 -2.45 15.15
CA TYR A 70 -4.39 -1.03 15.38
C TYR A 70 -3.15 -0.12 15.28
N THR A 71 -2.07 -0.60 14.66
CA THR A 71 -0.95 0.25 14.29
C THR A 71 -1.27 0.97 12.98
N GLY A 72 -1.08 2.28 12.95
CA GLY A 72 -1.02 3.05 11.72
C GLY A 72 0.41 3.09 11.18
N LEU A 73 0.58 2.95 9.86
CA LEU A 73 1.80 3.28 9.15
C LEU A 73 1.52 4.41 8.18
N VAL A 74 2.46 5.36 8.04
CA VAL A 74 2.37 6.43 7.05
C VAL A 74 3.66 6.52 6.26
N GLU A 75 3.54 6.54 4.95
CA GLU A 75 4.56 7.04 4.05
C GLU A 75 4.30 8.52 3.79
N SER A 76 4.99 9.40 4.50
CA SER A 76 4.92 10.85 4.28
C SER A 76 5.82 11.24 3.12
N ARG A 77 5.24 11.82 2.07
CA ARG A 77 5.98 12.27 0.89
C ARG A 77 6.18 13.79 0.89
N TYR A 78 5.12 14.56 1.14
CA TYR A 78 5.15 16.03 1.17
C TYR A 78 4.17 16.58 2.21
N HIS A 79 4.56 17.66 2.90
CA HIS A 79 3.71 18.52 3.73
C HIS A 79 2.93 17.87 4.87
N LEU A 80 3.25 16.62 5.22
CA LEU A 80 2.64 15.96 6.40
C LEU A 80 3.64 15.85 7.55
N MET A 81 4.82 15.29 7.30
CA MET A 81 5.88 15.11 8.29
C MET A 81 7.23 15.44 7.69
N GLU A 82 8.13 15.97 8.53
CA GLU A 82 9.51 16.30 8.17
C GLU A 82 10.50 15.52 9.05
N PRO A 83 11.48 14.82 8.48
CA PRO A 83 11.69 14.65 7.03
C PRO A 83 10.66 13.71 6.39
N PRO A 84 10.50 13.70 5.05
CA PRO A 84 9.71 12.68 4.36
C PRO A 84 10.20 11.28 4.71
N GLY A 85 9.29 10.31 4.80
CA GLY A 85 9.66 8.94 5.17
C GLY A 85 8.53 8.13 5.77
N TRP A 86 8.91 7.04 6.42
CA TRP A 86 7.98 6.12 7.05
C TRP A 86 7.86 6.34 8.55
N TYR A 87 6.63 6.34 9.01
CA TYR A 87 6.26 6.56 10.40
C TYR A 87 5.23 5.54 10.87
N ALA A 88 5.25 5.23 12.16
CA ALA A 88 4.26 4.36 12.79
C ALA A 88 3.65 5.04 14.01
N SER A 89 2.41 4.71 14.32
CA SER A 89 1.72 5.13 15.54
C SER A 89 0.78 4.03 16.02
N ALA A 90 0.62 3.87 17.33
CA ALA A 90 -0.52 3.17 17.89
C ALA A 90 -1.74 4.09 17.78
N LEU A 91 -2.83 3.56 17.22
CA LEU A 91 -4.09 4.29 17.05
C LEU A 91 -5.06 3.95 18.18
N ASP A 92 -6.02 4.83 18.41
CA ASP A 92 -7.11 4.55 19.34
C ASP A 92 -8.02 3.45 18.78
N GLN A 93 -8.25 2.41 19.57
CA GLN A 93 -9.01 1.24 19.12
C GLN A 93 -10.51 1.55 18.93
N GLU A 94 -11.08 2.47 19.70
CA GLU A 94 -12.49 2.83 19.60
C GLU A 94 -12.71 3.63 18.31
N GLU A 95 -11.82 4.55 17.97
CA GLU A 95 -11.87 5.31 16.71
C GLU A 95 -11.70 4.40 15.50
N VAL A 96 -10.73 3.46 15.55
CA VAL A 96 -10.52 2.49 14.47
C VAL A 96 -11.74 1.57 14.29
N HIS A 97 -12.35 1.10 15.39
CA HIS A 97 -13.55 0.26 15.32
C HIS A 97 -14.73 1.03 14.71
N ALA A 98 -14.91 2.31 15.06
CA ALA A 98 -15.94 3.16 14.48
C ALA A 98 -15.74 3.32 12.97
N LEU A 99 -14.51 3.62 12.54
CA LEU A 99 -14.15 3.71 11.10
C LEU A 99 -14.42 2.39 10.36
N LEU A 100 -14.00 1.25 10.91
CA LEU A 100 -14.24 -0.06 10.28
C LEU A 100 -15.74 -0.37 10.19
N ALA A 101 -16.55 -0.01 11.19
CA ALA A 101 -17.99 -0.17 11.15
C ALA A 101 -18.65 0.72 10.06
N ASP A 102 -18.12 1.90 9.82
CA ASP A 102 -18.57 2.79 8.74
C ASP A 102 -18.17 2.30 7.35
N LEU A 103 -17.11 1.49 7.25
CA LEU A 103 -16.65 0.86 6.01
C LEU A 103 -17.45 -0.39 5.61
N GLU A 104 -18.15 -1.04 6.55
CA GLU A 104 -18.89 -2.30 6.29
C GLU A 104 -20.08 -2.16 5.33
N PRO A 105 -20.95 -1.10 5.38
CA PRO A 105 -22.11 -1.00 4.50
C PRO A 105 -21.73 -0.98 3.02
N GLU A 106 -22.34 -1.85 2.21
CA GLU A 106 -22.07 -1.89 0.76
C GLU A 106 -22.58 -0.65 0.02
N SER A 107 -23.57 0.05 0.56
CA SER A 107 -24.32 1.09 -0.14
C SER A 107 -23.46 2.25 -0.67
N TRP A 108 -22.42 2.64 0.06
CA TRP A 108 -21.56 3.76 -0.35
C TRP A 108 -20.43 3.36 -1.31
N TRP A 109 -20.02 2.08 -1.35
CA TRP A 109 -19.01 1.57 -2.27
C TRP A 109 -19.46 1.56 -3.74
N HIS A 110 -20.78 1.63 -3.95
CA HIS A 110 -21.43 1.66 -5.26
C HIS A 110 -21.96 3.05 -5.62
N GLU A 111 -21.58 4.08 -4.83
CA GLU A 111 -21.95 5.45 -5.15
C GLU A 111 -21.40 5.82 -6.52
N ASP A 112 -22.29 6.23 -7.44
CA ASP A 112 -21.89 6.62 -8.79
C ASP A 112 -21.19 7.99 -8.76
N LEU A 113 -19.88 7.95 -8.69
CA LEU A 113 -19.03 9.13 -8.68
C LEU A 113 -18.87 9.77 -10.06
N SER A 114 -19.29 9.09 -11.13
CA SER A 114 -19.16 9.61 -12.50
C SER A 114 -19.99 10.89 -12.72
N THR A 115 -20.96 11.14 -11.86
CA THR A 115 -21.79 12.36 -11.87
C THR A 115 -21.16 13.53 -11.12
N LEU A 116 -20.12 13.30 -10.33
CA LEU A 116 -19.44 14.37 -9.59
C LEU A 116 -18.47 15.10 -10.52
N PRO A 117 -18.50 16.46 -10.51
CA PRO A 117 -17.54 17.21 -11.30
C PRO A 117 -16.11 16.98 -10.77
N GLU A 118 -15.19 16.58 -11.63
CA GLU A 118 -13.76 16.57 -11.30
C GLU A 118 -13.33 18.02 -11.03
N ILE A 119 -12.68 18.22 -9.89
CA ILE A 119 -12.11 19.51 -9.52
C ILE A 119 -10.60 19.35 -9.54
N ALA A 120 -9.96 19.83 -10.60
CA ALA A 120 -8.53 19.66 -10.86
C ALA A 120 -7.61 20.13 -9.72
N ASP A 121 -8.08 21.06 -8.89
CA ASP A 121 -7.31 21.62 -7.77
C ASP A 121 -7.42 20.79 -6.48
N LEU A 122 -8.29 19.77 -6.43
CA LEU A 122 -8.42 18.89 -5.29
C LEU A 122 -7.46 17.70 -5.40
N PRO A 123 -6.98 17.18 -4.26
CA PRO A 123 -6.18 15.96 -4.27
C PRO A 123 -7.04 14.78 -4.74
N VAL A 124 -6.43 13.88 -5.50
CA VAL A 124 -6.99 12.54 -5.67
C VAL A 124 -6.86 11.82 -4.34
N MET A 125 -7.94 11.23 -3.88
CA MET A 125 -7.96 10.38 -2.70
C MET A 125 -8.39 8.98 -3.10
N SER A 126 -7.68 7.97 -2.65
CA SER A 126 -8.05 6.57 -2.88
C SER A 126 -8.04 5.77 -1.59
N LEU A 127 -8.95 4.83 -1.51
CA LEU A 127 -9.13 3.94 -0.37
C LEU A 127 -9.23 2.51 -0.87
N LEU A 128 -8.38 1.66 -0.32
CA LEU A 128 -8.41 0.22 -0.53
C LEU A 128 -8.65 -0.46 0.81
N TYR A 129 -9.70 -1.27 0.89
CA TYR A 129 -10.12 -1.94 2.11
C TYR A 129 -10.20 -3.45 1.91
N LYS A 130 -9.51 -4.21 2.76
CA LYS A 130 -9.58 -5.68 2.80
C LYS A 130 -10.81 -6.13 3.57
N HIS A 131 -11.90 -6.32 2.86
CA HIS A 131 -13.11 -6.92 3.41
C HIS A 131 -13.04 -8.45 3.36
N LYS A 132 -13.83 -9.15 4.19
CA LYS A 132 -13.93 -10.62 4.20
C LYS A 132 -14.28 -11.24 2.85
N ASP A 133 -15.04 -10.52 2.01
CA ASP A 133 -15.50 -10.97 0.69
C ASP A 133 -14.55 -10.54 -0.44
N GLY A 134 -13.44 -9.87 -0.12
CA GLY A 134 -12.45 -9.41 -1.09
C GLY A 134 -11.98 -7.99 -0.85
N LEU A 135 -11.33 -7.42 -1.85
CA LEU A 135 -10.86 -6.05 -1.82
C LEU A 135 -11.93 -5.11 -2.35
N ARG A 136 -12.14 -4.01 -1.63
CA ARG A 136 -12.98 -2.90 -2.03
C ARG A 136 -12.10 -1.70 -2.31
N TRP A 137 -12.31 -1.07 -3.44
CA TRP A 137 -11.55 0.09 -3.87
C TRP A 137 -12.47 1.27 -4.19
N TYR A 138 -12.04 2.46 -3.81
CA TYR A 138 -12.72 3.71 -4.05
C TYR A 138 -11.71 4.81 -4.35
N ALA A 139 -11.93 5.63 -5.38
CA ALA A 139 -11.08 6.78 -5.66
C ALA A 139 -11.92 7.97 -6.11
N VAL A 140 -11.52 9.17 -5.70
CA VAL A 140 -12.25 10.39 -5.99
C VAL A 140 -11.35 11.61 -6.06
N GLN A 141 -11.66 12.50 -6.99
CA GLN A 141 -11.05 13.84 -7.12
C GLN A 141 -12.17 14.87 -7.21
N SER A 142 -13.01 14.94 -6.19
CA SER A 142 -14.20 15.81 -6.17
C SER A 142 -14.60 16.19 -4.76
N LYS A 143 -15.57 17.08 -4.63
CA LYS A 143 -16.24 17.31 -3.36
C LYS A 143 -17.17 16.14 -3.10
N MET A 144 -16.84 15.38 -2.08
CA MET A 144 -17.67 14.30 -1.59
C MET A 144 -18.77 14.81 -0.68
N SER A 145 -19.87 14.06 -0.59
CA SER A 145 -20.95 14.27 0.37
C SER A 145 -21.32 12.94 1.04
N GLY A 146 -22.16 13.00 2.05
CA GLY A 146 -22.68 11.80 2.71
C GLY A 146 -21.61 10.98 3.44
N GLN A 147 -21.73 9.66 3.33
CA GLN A 147 -20.90 8.70 4.08
C GLN A 147 -19.45 8.68 3.59
N ALA A 148 -19.22 8.75 2.29
CA ALA A 148 -17.87 8.82 1.73
C ALA A 148 -17.08 10.00 2.31
N SER A 149 -17.66 11.21 2.30
CA SER A 149 -17.03 12.40 2.89
C SER A 149 -16.63 12.20 4.35
N ARG A 150 -17.51 11.59 5.15
CA ARG A 150 -17.26 11.32 6.56
C ARG A 150 -16.08 10.36 6.74
N ILE A 151 -16.07 9.25 6.01
CA ILE A 151 -14.99 8.25 6.08
C ILE A 151 -13.63 8.86 5.75
N PHE A 152 -13.54 9.63 4.66
CA PHE A 152 -12.29 10.28 4.29
C PHE A 152 -11.85 11.35 5.30
N GLN A 153 -12.79 12.06 5.93
CA GLN A 153 -12.48 13.00 7.03
C GLN A 153 -11.98 12.28 8.27
N GLU A 154 -12.53 11.13 8.61
CA GLU A 154 -12.08 10.30 9.74
C GLU A 154 -10.68 9.73 9.48
N LEU A 155 -10.39 9.25 8.27
CA LEU A 155 -9.04 8.84 7.87
C LEU A 155 -8.04 9.98 7.98
N ASP A 156 -8.37 11.17 7.46
CA ASP A 156 -7.55 12.36 7.60
C ASP A 156 -7.37 12.79 9.07
N HIS A 157 -8.39 12.59 9.91
CA HIS A 157 -8.33 12.87 11.33
C HIS A 157 -7.35 11.93 12.05
N LEU A 158 -7.48 10.63 11.86
CA LEU A 158 -6.56 9.63 12.40
C LEU A 158 -5.11 9.94 12.04
N VAL A 159 -4.86 10.30 10.78
CA VAL A 159 -3.50 10.63 10.33
C VAL A 159 -2.97 11.90 10.99
N ARG A 160 -3.79 12.93 11.22
CA ARG A 160 -3.33 14.21 11.81
C ARG A 160 -3.15 14.16 13.31
N GLU A 161 -4.00 13.43 14.03
CA GLU A 161 -4.00 13.45 15.50
C GLU A 161 -3.05 12.40 16.12
N ALA A 162 -2.66 11.38 15.34
CA ALA A 162 -1.78 10.33 15.82
C ALA A 162 -0.36 10.84 16.13
N ARG A 163 0.29 10.18 17.09
CA ARG A 163 1.68 10.49 17.48
C ARG A 163 2.64 9.61 16.69
N TRP A 164 3.14 10.15 15.60
CA TRP A 164 4.01 9.43 14.69
C TRP A 164 5.46 9.37 15.13
N VAL A 165 6.08 8.18 15.01
CA VAL A 165 7.52 7.96 15.22
C VAL A 165 8.10 7.27 13.99
N THR A 166 9.34 7.58 13.63
CA THR A 166 10.01 6.97 12.50
C THR A 166 10.09 5.45 12.62
N THR A 167 9.95 4.72 11.52
CA THR A 167 9.92 3.26 11.52
C THR A 167 10.58 2.65 10.29
N THR A 168 11.09 1.42 10.44
CA THR A 168 11.53 0.56 9.34
C THR A 168 10.45 -0.38 8.84
N LYS A 169 9.28 -0.44 9.52
CA LYS A 169 8.14 -1.25 9.08
C LYS A 169 7.65 -0.80 7.70
N ARG A 170 7.27 -1.76 6.90
CA ARG A 170 6.71 -1.54 5.55
C ARG A 170 5.47 -2.41 5.36
N PRO A 171 4.41 -1.90 4.76
CA PRO A 171 3.26 -2.72 4.42
C PRO A 171 3.67 -3.72 3.35
N ILE A 172 3.15 -4.95 3.46
CA ILE A 172 3.27 -5.91 2.36
C ILE A 172 2.36 -5.42 1.24
N ALA A 173 2.92 -5.24 0.05
CA ALA A 173 2.11 -4.92 -1.12
C ALA A 173 0.97 -5.94 -1.24
N PRO A 174 -0.26 -5.49 -1.53
CA PRO A 174 -1.36 -6.42 -1.71
C PRO A 174 -1.02 -7.38 -2.86
N ASP A 175 -1.34 -8.66 -2.67
CA ASP A 175 -1.28 -9.70 -3.72
C ASP A 175 -2.38 -9.47 -4.79
N VAL A 176 -2.89 -8.27 -4.88
CA VAL A 176 -3.87 -7.85 -5.87
C VAL A 176 -3.10 -7.19 -6.99
N PRO A 177 -3.17 -7.75 -8.17
CA PRO A 177 -2.62 -7.05 -9.31
C PRO A 177 -3.29 -5.67 -9.37
N GLU A 178 -2.49 -4.61 -9.30
CA GLU A 178 -2.99 -3.26 -9.57
C GLU A 178 -3.84 -3.30 -10.85
N PRO A 179 -4.98 -2.59 -10.88
CA PRO A 179 -5.74 -2.50 -12.10
C PRO A 179 -4.79 -1.94 -13.18
N THR A 180 -4.62 -2.73 -14.23
CA THR A 180 -3.71 -2.38 -15.33
C THR A 180 -4.46 -1.89 -16.56
N ASP A 181 -5.74 -2.22 -16.66
CA ASP A 181 -6.55 -2.01 -17.83
C ASP A 181 -7.45 -0.79 -17.66
N VAL A 182 -7.35 0.14 -18.60
CA VAL A 182 -8.16 1.36 -18.65
C VAL A 182 -9.01 1.36 -19.91
N ILE A 183 -10.30 1.62 -19.74
CA ILE A 183 -11.18 1.97 -20.87
C ILE A 183 -10.96 3.45 -21.14
N VAL A 184 -10.53 3.79 -22.36
CA VAL A 184 -10.35 5.17 -22.80
C VAL A 184 -11.26 5.47 -23.98
N GLN A 185 -11.91 6.63 -23.93
CA GLN A 185 -12.62 7.22 -25.08
C GLN A 185 -11.79 8.37 -25.62
N LEU A 186 -11.37 8.25 -26.86
CA LEU A 186 -10.65 9.30 -27.56
C LEU A 186 -11.60 10.23 -28.32
N LYS A 187 -11.14 11.41 -28.69
CA LYS A 187 -11.82 12.28 -29.64
C LYS A 187 -11.83 11.65 -31.03
N ASP A 188 -12.83 11.99 -31.82
CA ASP A 188 -12.94 11.52 -33.19
C ASP A 188 -11.71 11.96 -34.03
N GLY A 189 -11.21 11.01 -34.82
CA GLY A 189 -10.05 11.25 -35.69
C GLY A 189 -8.67 11.10 -35.02
N VAL A 190 -8.61 10.82 -33.73
CA VAL A 190 -7.35 10.53 -33.03
C VAL A 190 -6.94 9.08 -33.32
N ASP A 191 -5.72 8.92 -33.85
CA ASP A 191 -5.14 7.57 -34.03
C ASP A 191 -4.66 7.02 -32.69
N ILE A 192 -5.10 5.81 -32.35
CA ILE A 192 -4.79 5.18 -31.05
C ILE A 192 -3.28 4.91 -30.90
N HIS A 193 -2.58 4.54 -31.95
CA HIS A 193 -1.16 4.21 -31.86
C HIS A 193 -0.31 5.48 -31.68
N GLU A 194 -0.64 6.57 -32.38
CA GLU A 194 0.01 7.87 -32.18
C GLU A 194 -0.28 8.40 -30.78
N TRP A 195 -1.52 8.28 -30.32
CA TRP A 195 -1.92 8.69 -28.98
C TRP A 195 -1.20 7.92 -27.87
N MET A 196 -0.87 6.65 -28.06
CA MET A 196 -0.16 5.83 -27.07
C MET A 196 1.32 6.22 -26.88
N MET A 197 1.98 6.85 -27.86
CA MET A 197 3.43 7.15 -27.83
C MET A 197 3.89 7.89 -26.55
N PRO A 198 3.22 8.96 -26.06
CA PRO A 198 3.62 9.65 -24.84
C PRO A 198 3.55 8.79 -23.58
N TYR A 199 2.82 7.68 -23.63
CA TYR A 199 2.60 6.77 -22.50
C TYR A 199 3.52 5.54 -22.51
N GLU A 200 4.49 5.45 -23.44
CA GLU A 200 5.46 4.35 -23.49
C GLU A 200 6.21 4.15 -22.16
N ARG A 201 6.43 5.25 -21.41
CA ARG A 201 7.01 5.20 -20.05
C ARG A 201 6.22 4.37 -19.03
N PHE A 202 4.95 4.10 -19.29
CA PHE A 202 4.09 3.23 -18.49
C PHE A 202 3.98 1.83 -19.06
N GLY A 203 4.69 1.53 -20.14
CA GLY A 203 4.59 0.25 -20.86
C GLY A 203 3.21 0.00 -21.42
N ILE A 204 2.56 1.07 -21.94
CA ILE A 204 1.19 1.00 -22.48
C ILE A 204 1.07 0.01 -23.62
N LYS A 205 -0.01 -0.77 -23.62
CA LYS A 205 -0.36 -1.72 -24.68
C LYS A 205 -1.84 -1.61 -25.02
N LEU A 206 -2.15 -1.57 -26.31
CA LEU A 206 -3.52 -1.69 -26.76
C LEU A 206 -3.98 -3.14 -26.60
N LYS A 207 -5.02 -3.37 -25.81
CA LYS A 207 -5.64 -4.70 -25.65
C LYS A 207 -6.73 -4.97 -26.68
N ARG A 208 -7.67 -4.04 -26.81
CA ARG A 208 -8.79 -4.20 -27.73
C ARG A 208 -9.52 -2.87 -27.99
N ARG A 209 -10.23 -2.81 -29.09
CA ARG A 209 -11.25 -1.79 -29.34
C ARG A 209 -12.60 -2.30 -28.87
N LEU A 210 -13.35 -1.49 -28.11
CA LEU A 210 -14.65 -1.89 -27.54
C LEU A 210 -15.82 -1.68 -28.51
N SER A 211 -15.74 -0.67 -29.38
CA SER A 211 -16.81 -0.34 -30.32
C SER A 211 -16.26 -0.10 -31.72
N PRO A 212 -16.87 -0.67 -32.77
CA PRO A 212 -16.47 -0.41 -34.14
C PRO A 212 -16.81 1.02 -34.61
N ASN A 213 -17.84 1.63 -34.01
CA ASN A 213 -18.41 2.91 -34.44
C ASN A 213 -18.00 4.09 -33.53
N GLN A 214 -17.33 3.81 -32.43
CA GLN A 214 -16.90 4.84 -31.47
C GLN A 214 -15.45 4.56 -31.04
N PRO A 215 -14.68 5.59 -30.72
CA PRO A 215 -13.26 5.47 -30.39
C PRO A 215 -13.03 5.04 -28.92
N TYR A 216 -13.64 3.93 -28.50
CA TYR A 216 -13.43 3.31 -27.21
C TYR A 216 -12.42 2.17 -27.29
N TYR A 217 -11.41 2.23 -26.45
CA TYR A 217 -10.32 1.26 -26.41
C TYR A 217 -10.07 0.79 -24.99
N VAL A 218 -9.58 -0.44 -24.85
CA VAL A 218 -8.96 -0.91 -23.61
C VAL A 218 -7.45 -0.88 -23.80
N VAL A 219 -6.78 -0.12 -22.98
CA VAL A 219 -5.32 -0.07 -22.91
C VAL A 219 -4.85 -0.58 -21.56
N SER A 220 -3.69 -1.21 -21.50
CA SER A 220 -3.09 -1.65 -20.24
C SER A 220 -1.75 -0.98 -20.01
N LYS A 221 -1.40 -0.75 -18.73
CA LYS A 221 -0.04 -0.42 -18.34
C LYS A 221 0.75 -1.67 -17.94
N ASP A 222 2.08 -1.58 -17.96
CA ASP A 222 2.93 -2.58 -17.35
C ASP A 222 2.89 -2.42 -15.82
N PRO A 223 2.58 -3.49 -15.04
CA PRO A 223 2.52 -3.41 -13.58
C PRO A 223 3.80 -2.86 -12.93
N GLY A 224 4.97 -3.08 -13.53
CA GLY A 224 6.26 -2.60 -13.04
C GLY A 224 6.60 -1.15 -13.37
N MET A 225 5.75 -0.44 -14.13
CA MET A 225 6.04 0.91 -14.63
C MET A 225 5.05 1.95 -14.09
N GLY A 226 5.42 2.64 -13.03
CA GLY A 226 4.59 3.66 -12.39
C GLY A 226 3.37 3.10 -11.66
N THR A 227 2.67 3.93 -10.91
CA THR A 227 1.45 3.52 -10.20
C THR A 227 0.25 3.48 -11.14
N ALA A 228 -0.75 2.65 -10.80
CA ALA A 228 -2.00 2.61 -11.55
C ALA A 228 -2.70 3.97 -11.55
N ASN A 229 -2.71 4.64 -10.40
CA ASN A 229 -3.33 5.94 -10.24
C ASN A 229 -2.67 7.02 -11.12
N ASP A 230 -1.34 7.10 -11.13
CA ASP A 230 -0.62 8.03 -12.00
C ASP A 230 -0.97 7.81 -13.47
N PHE A 231 -1.01 6.54 -13.91
CA PHE A 231 -1.35 6.18 -15.27
C PHE A 231 -2.75 6.67 -15.67
N LEU A 232 -3.76 6.40 -14.83
CA LEU A 232 -5.13 6.86 -15.11
C LEU A 232 -5.23 8.38 -15.11
N GLN A 233 -4.55 9.07 -14.17
CA GLN A 233 -4.56 10.53 -14.11
C GLN A 233 -3.92 11.16 -15.34
N TYR A 234 -2.77 10.65 -15.80
CA TYR A 234 -2.15 11.13 -17.02
C TYR A 234 -3.06 10.99 -18.24
N ILE A 235 -3.78 9.85 -18.35
CA ILE A 235 -4.75 9.64 -19.42
C ILE A 235 -5.91 10.63 -19.33
N LYS A 236 -6.45 10.85 -18.14
CA LYS A 236 -7.58 11.77 -17.93
C LYS A 236 -7.23 13.23 -18.26
N LEU A 237 -5.98 13.64 -18.04
CA LEU A 237 -5.51 15.00 -18.34
C LEU A 237 -5.15 15.21 -19.81
N ASP A 238 -5.15 14.15 -20.63
CA ASP A 238 -4.83 14.26 -22.05
C ASP A 238 -5.95 14.99 -22.82
N PRO A 239 -5.63 16.06 -23.57
CA PRO A 239 -6.62 16.83 -24.30
C PRO A 239 -7.33 16.04 -25.42
N ASN A 240 -6.81 14.88 -25.83
CA ASN A 240 -7.41 14.00 -26.82
C ASN A 240 -8.36 12.96 -26.21
N VAL A 241 -8.44 12.87 -24.88
CA VAL A 241 -9.29 11.96 -24.15
C VAL A 241 -10.60 12.64 -23.78
N ILE A 242 -11.71 11.97 -24.06
CA ILE A 242 -13.06 12.39 -23.63
C ILE A 242 -13.36 11.83 -22.24
N SER A 243 -13.04 10.55 -22.04
CA SER A 243 -13.22 9.87 -20.76
C SER A 243 -12.22 8.73 -20.58
N ALA A 244 -11.84 8.47 -19.33
CA ALA A 244 -11.01 7.33 -18.97
C ALA A 244 -11.45 6.76 -17.62
N GLN A 245 -11.55 5.42 -17.54
CA GLN A 245 -11.92 4.71 -16.31
C GLN A 245 -11.26 3.34 -16.29
N TRP A 246 -11.13 2.75 -15.11
CA TRP A 246 -10.65 1.37 -15.01
C TRP A 246 -11.60 0.40 -15.70
N ASP A 247 -11.04 -0.58 -16.42
CA ASP A 247 -11.80 -1.73 -16.92
C ASP A 247 -12.12 -2.64 -15.72
N GLN A 248 -13.29 -2.44 -15.13
CA GLN A 248 -13.83 -3.33 -14.11
C GLN A 248 -14.41 -4.59 -14.79
N SER A 249 -13.56 -5.35 -15.46
CA SER A 249 -13.99 -6.65 -15.96
C SER A 249 -14.41 -7.50 -14.78
N LEU A 250 -15.71 -7.80 -14.71
CA LEU A 250 -16.27 -8.71 -13.72
C LEU A 250 -15.44 -9.98 -13.72
N SER A 251 -14.79 -10.27 -12.61
CA SER A 251 -14.12 -11.58 -12.42
C SER A 251 -15.14 -12.67 -12.76
N PRO A 252 -14.78 -13.67 -13.58
CA PRO A 252 -15.71 -14.74 -13.89
C PRO A 252 -16.21 -15.33 -12.56
N ARG A 253 -17.54 -15.44 -12.43
CA ARG A 253 -18.17 -16.09 -11.29
C ARG A 253 -17.56 -17.49 -11.20
N LYS A 254 -16.83 -17.79 -10.13
CA LYS A 254 -16.39 -19.15 -9.86
C LYS A 254 -17.65 -19.99 -9.66
N GLU A 255 -17.93 -20.93 -10.58
CA GLU A 255 -18.94 -21.95 -10.44
C GLU A 255 -18.61 -22.92 -9.29
#